data_a4ac2ab22b84ffe59a3c98d71af6659a
#
_entry.id   a4ac2ab22b84ffe59a3c98d71af6659a
#
_cell.length_a   1.000
_cell.length_b   1.000
_cell.length_c   1.000
_cell.angle_alpha   90.00
_cell.angle_beta   90.00
_cell.angle_gamma   90.00
#
_symmetry.space_group_name_H-M   'P 1'
#
loop_
_entity.id
_entity.type
_entity.pdbx_description
1 polymer ?
#
loop_
_entity_poly.entity_id
_entity_poly.type
_entity_poly.pdbx_seq_one_letter_code
_entity_poly.pdbx_strand_id
1 'polypeptide(L)'
;MPTPTDGLQLALVDLLPGAFPLGPLQARRTLPSSSRIGSHRSRFQGRGMEFDEVRLYQAGDDVRLIDWLVTARTGRPHTKLFREEREQPNFLLLDCSPSMFFATQGQLKIRLAVCLAAQLAWRALKNQDRVALWFAGARTHHEVAPKEHRPALLQMLGKLVEAYQQELLGLQEDGFIFVDPSPLRKLLERFNRVQRPGNVVWLFSDFQQFGEEEWKLCRRLVRHCELRPVCLLDPLEQQMPWRGEVLFQQGGTRLTLDWGESREKEFQRQFKVWQQDLQEKFRQLNRPLYWMQTTDERANFQTSISSTASL
;
A
#
# COMPACT_ATOMS: atom_id res chain seq x y z
N MET A 1 2.47 23.10 -20.28
CA MET A 1 1.35 22.15 -20.12
C MET A 1 1.87 20.76 -20.44
N PRO A 2 1.68 19.73 -19.60
CA PRO A 2 2.05 18.37 -19.97
C PRO A 2 1.28 17.95 -21.23
N THR A 3 1.94 17.24 -22.13
CA THR A 3 1.29 16.73 -23.34
C THR A 3 0.22 15.69 -22.97
N PRO A 4 -0.88 15.53 -23.72
CA PRO A 4 -1.97 14.59 -23.39
C PRO A 4 -1.53 13.14 -23.22
N THR A 5 -0.38 12.76 -23.71
CA THR A 5 0.24 11.42 -23.58
C THR A 5 0.98 11.21 -22.25
N ASP A 6 1.29 12.26 -21.51
CA ASP A 6 2.11 12.18 -20.27
C ASP A 6 1.44 11.39 -19.13
N GLY A 7 0.09 11.41 -19.08
CA GLY A 7 -0.69 10.67 -18.07
C GLY A 7 -0.85 9.17 -18.34
N LEU A 8 -0.61 8.73 -19.58
CA LEU A 8 -0.76 7.33 -20.03
C LEU A 8 0.57 6.56 -20.00
N GLN A 9 1.67 7.23 -20.36
CA GLN A 9 2.97 6.59 -20.44
C GLN A 9 3.62 6.46 -19.07
N LEU A 10 4.27 5.33 -18.84
CA LEU A 10 5.07 5.07 -17.65
C LEU A 10 6.44 4.56 -18.08
N ALA A 11 7.48 5.23 -17.63
CA ALA A 11 8.87 4.83 -17.83
C ALA A 11 9.56 4.60 -16.48
N LEU A 12 10.63 3.82 -16.46
CA LEU A 12 11.40 3.56 -15.25
C LEU A 12 11.93 4.85 -14.59
N VAL A 13 12.26 5.87 -15.41
CA VAL A 13 12.73 7.17 -14.91
C VAL A 13 11.70 7.86 -14.01
N ASP A 14 10.39 7.66 -14.26
CA ASP A 14 9.31 8.23 -13.46
C ASP A 14 9.24 7.64 -12.03
N LEU A 15 9.88 6.49 -11.83
CA LEU A 15 9.90 5.74 -10.59
C LEU A 15 11.21 5.92 -9.80
N LEU A 16 12.15 6.70 -10.31
CA LEU A 16 13.41 6.97 -9.62
C LEU A 16 13.25 8.06 -8.55
N PRO A 17 14.13 8.11 -7.54
CA PRO A 17 14.02 9.08 -6.44
C PRO A 17 14.01 10.54 -6.86
N GLY A 18 14.64 10.89 -8.00
CA GLY A 18 14.63 12.24 -8.56
C GLY A 18 13.27 12.69 -9.13
N ALA A 19 12.37 11.76 -9.41
CA ALA A 19 11.05 12.06 -9.95
C ALA A 19 10.03 12.53 -8.88
N PHE A 20 10.37 12.43 -7.59
CA PHE A 20 9.51 12.83 -6.48
C PHE A 20 10.31 13.18 -5.23
N PRO A 21 9.86 14.16 -4.42
CA PRO A 21 10.52 14.49 -3.17
C PRO A 21 10.34 13.36 -2.14
N LEU A 22 11.44 12.82 -1.63
CA LEU A 22 11.44 11.91 -0.49
C LEU A 22 11.44 12.73 0.81
N GLY A 23 10.34 13.39 1.13
CA GLY A 23 10.19 14.11 2.39
C GLY A 23 10.22 13.15 3.61
N PRO A 24 10.49 13.64 4.84
CA PRO A 24 10.42 12.81 6.04
C PRO A 24 8.96 12.45 6.33
N LEU A 25 8.56 11.16 6.15
CA LEU A 25 7.41 10.66 6.89
C LEU A 25 7.88 10.46 8.33
N GLN A 26 7.31 11.16 9.25
CA GLN A 26 7.35 10.72 10.63
C GLN A 26 6.56 9.40 10.70
N ALA A 27 7.23 8.30 10.41
CA ALA A 27 6.73 7.01 10.83
C ALA A 27 6.76 7.04 12.36
N ARG A 28 5.66 7.41 13.00
CA ARG A 28 5.44 6.93 14.36
C ARG A 28 5.46 5.41 14.20
N ARG A 29 6.53 4.81 14.71
CA ARG A 29 6.53 3.40 15.06
C ARG A 29 5.37 3.23 16.06
N THR A 30 4.17 3.02 15.56
CA THR A 30 3.11 2.45 16.37
C THR A 30 3.53 1.01 16.59
N LEU A 31 4.24 0.81 17.68
CA LEU A 31 4.42 -0.52 18.26
C LEU A 31 3.01 -1.10 18.35
N PRO A 32 2.77 -2.30 17.82
CA PRO A 32 1.55 -3.00 18.17
C PRO A 32 1.55 -3.14 19.68
N SER A 33 0.64 -2.45 20.36
CA SER A 33 0.49 -2.49 21.82
C SER A 33 -0.17 -3.79 22.27
N SER A 34 0.34 -4.92 21.80
CA SER A 34 -0.04 -6.24 22.26
C SER A 34 1.12 -7.21 22.22
N SER A 35 2.28 -6.80 22.74
CA SER A 35 3.11 -7.83 23.32
C SER A 35 2.59 -8.07 24.73
N ARG A 36 1.62 -8.99 24.88
CA ARG A 36 1.57 -9.77 26.10
C ARG A 36 2.96 -10.39 26.24
N ILE A 37 3.71 -9.84 27.17
CA ILE A 37 4.98 -10.41 27.61
C ILE A 37 4.63 -11.78 28.19
N GLY A 38 4.63 -12.79 27.34
CA GLY A 38 4.73 -14.17 27.76
C GLY A 38 6.16 -14.34 28.27
N SER A 39 6.32 -14.75 29.52
CA SER A 39 7.58 -14.98 30.24
C SER A 39 8.43 -16.11 29.70
N HIS A 40 8.53 -16.30 28.41
CA HIS A 40 9.42 -17.26 27.78
C HIS A 40 10.64 -16.57 27.21
N ARG A 41 11.74 -16.63 27.96
CA ARG A 41 13.09 -16.23 27.55
C ARG A 41 13.48 -16.97 26.27
N SER A 42 13.56 -16.24 25.16
CA SER A 42 14.21 -16.73 23.96
C SER A 42 15.72 -16.85 24.21
N ARG A 43 16.27 -18.05 24.09
CA ARG A 43 17.71 -18.37 24.20
C ARG A 43 18.49 -18.11 22.91
N PHE A 44 17.98 -17.29 22.00
CA PHE A 44 18.64 -17.08 20.72
C PHE A 44 19.43 -15.76 20.72
N GLN A 45 20.75 -15.88 20.76
CA GLN A 45 21.68 -14.86 20.27
C GLN A 45 21.63 -14.90 18.73
N GLY A 46 20.83 -14.01 18.11
CA GLY A 46 20.72 -13.85 16.67
C GLY A 46 21.12 -12.45 16.26
N ARG A 47 21.61 -12.29 15.02
CA ARG A 47 21.83 -11.01 14.35
C ARG A 47 20.56 -10.17 14.42
N GLY A 48 20.65 -8.92 14.93
CA GLY A 48 19.55 -7.98 14.97
C GLY A 48 19.11 -7.57 16.37
N MET A 49 20.00 -7.60 17.37
CA MET A 49 19.74 -6.99 18.67
C MET A 49 20.47 -5.64 18.74
N GLU A 50 19.71 -4.55 18.72
CA GLU A 50 20.22 -3.20 18.95
C GLU A 50 20.18 -2.89 20.45
N PHE A 51 21.25 -2.25 20.97
CA PHE A 51 21.30 -1.78 22.35
C PHE A 51 20.20 -0.71 22.55
N ASP A 52 19.30 -0.93 23.50
CA ASP A 52 18.19 -0.01 23.80
C ASP A 52 18.53 0.90 24.99
N GLU A 53 18.73 0.31 26.16
CA GLU A 53 19.03 1.04 27.38
C GLU A 53 19.75 0.18 28.42
N VAL A 54 20.22 0.83 29.47
CA VAL A 54 20.77 0.17 30.68
C VAL A 54 19.82 0.39 31.84
N ARG A 55 19.38 -0.70 32.49
CA ARG A 55 18.60 -0.61 33.73
C ARG A 55 19.29 -1.34 34.89
N LEU A 56 18.83 -1.07 36.10
CA LEU A 56 19.27 -1.84 37.25
C LEU A 56 18.96 -3.32 37.08
N TYR A 57 19.95 -4.16 37.42
CA TYR A 57 19.80 -5.62 37.40
C TYR A 57 18.70 -6.04 38.36
N GLN A 58 17.86 -6.97 37.92
CA GLN A 58 16.83 -7.61 38.71
C GLN A 58 17.12 -9.12 38.84
N ALA A 59 16.79 -9.70 39.98
CA ALA A 59 16.95 -11.14 40.18
C ALA A 59 16.19 -11.93 39.11
N GLY A 60 16.96 -12.70 38.33
CA GLY A 60 16.44 -13.44 37.19
C GLY A 60 16.89 -12.93 35.82
N ASP A 61 17.54 -11.76 35.73
CA ASP A 61 18.19 -11.30 34.51
C ASP A 61 19.42 -12.16 34.18
N ASP A 62 19.76 -12.23 32.87
CA ASP A 62 20.97 -12.94 32.45
C ASP A 62 22.23 -12.14 32.87
N VAL A 63 23.03 -12.72 33.71
CA VAL A 63 24.27 -12.12 34.23
C VAL A 63 25.29 -11.78 33.13
N ARG A 64 25.16 -12.41 31.94
CA ARG A 64 26.03 -12.14 30.79
C ARG A 64 25.74 -10.76 30.15
N LEU A 65 24.58 -10.22 30.41
CA LEU A 65 24.17 -8.92 29.91
C LEU A 65 24.50 -7.79 30.87
N ILE A 66 25.20 -8.04 31.98
CA ILE A 66 25.61 -6.99 32.91
C ILE A 66 26.58 -6.03 32.20
N ASP A 67 26.28 -4.74 32.29
CA ASP A 67 27.20 -3.68 31.88
C ASP A 67 28.19 -3.39 33.00
N TRP A 68 29.37 -4.01 32.94
CA TRP A 68 30.40 -3.87 33.96
C TRP A 68 30.95 -2.46 34.05
N LEU A 69 30.94 -1.65 32.98
CA LEU A 69 31.40 -0.27 32.98
C LEU A 69 30.44 0.63 33.78
N VAL A 70 29.15 0.52 33.54
CA VAL A 70 28.14 1.27 34.29
C VAL A 70 28.06 0.78 35.71
N THR A 71 28.13 -0.52 35.95
CA THR A 71 28.16 -1.13 37.28
C THR A 71 29.35 -0.65 38.12
N ALA A 72 30.54 -0.58 37.54
CA ALA A 72 31.73 -0.08 38.24
C ALA A 72 31.61 1.41 38.62
N ARG A 73 30.96 2.20 37.79
CA ARG A 73 30.78 3.64 38.01
C ARG A 73 29.69 3.96 39.04
N THR A 74 28.61 3.15 39.06
CA THR A 74 27.44 3.41 39.92
C THR A 74 27.46 2.63 41.23
N GLY A 75 28.32 1.61 41.34
CA GLY A 75 28.37 0.69 42.50
C GLY A 75 27.16 -0.28 42.57
N ARG A 76 26.29 -0.30 41.59
CA ARG A 76 25.12 -1.18 41.53
C ARG A 76 25.09 -1.94 40.19
N PRO A 77 24.74 -3.23 40.19
CA PRO A 77 24.72 -4.01 38.95
C PRO A 77 23.65 -3.48 38.00
N HIS A 78 24.03 -3.26 36.74
CA HIS A 78 23.17 -2.82 35.64
C HIS A 78 23.17 -3.83 34.51
N THR A 79 22.02 -4.06 33.88
CA THR A 79 21.84 -4.96 32.75
C THR A 79 21.57 -4.16 31.48
N LYS A 80 22.24 -4.54 30.39
CA LYS A 80 21.95 -4.04 29.05
C LYS A 80 20.64 -4.64 28.57
N LEU A 81 19.69 -3.78 28.18
CA LEU A 81 18.52 -4.17 27.43
C LEU A 81 18.81 -4.06 25.96
N PHE A 82 18.47 -5.11 25.23
CA PHE A 82 18.54 -5.13 23.79
C PHE A 82 17.13 -5.19 23.24
N ARG A 83 16.87 -4.37 22.23
CA ARG A 83 15.66 -4.46 21.44
C ARG A 83 15.93 -5.33 20.22
N GLU A 84 15.10 -6.33 19.99
CA GLU A 84 15.14 -7.09 18.75
C GLU A 84 14.73 -6.14 17.61
N GLU A 85 15.69 -5.82 16.74
CA GLU A 85 15.42 -5.09 15.51
C GLU A 85 14.66 -6.03 14.56
N ARG A 86 13.33 -5.93 14.59
CA ARG A 86 12.50 -6.69 13.65
C ARG A 86 12.40 -5.90 12.36
N GLU A 87 13.13 -6.35 11.34
CA GLU A 87 12.87 -5.94 9.97
C GLU A 87 11.38 -6.12 9.70
N GLN A 88 10.68 -5.06 9.32
CA GLN A 88 9.28 -5.13 8.91
C GLN A 88 9.21 -5.11 7.39
N PRO A 89 9.05 -6.26 6.74
CA PRO A 89 8.91 -6.27 5.29
C PRO A 89 7.67 -5.47 4.86
N ASN A 90 7.90 -4.52 3.95
CA ASN A 90 6.85 -3.74 3.32
C ASN A 90 6.40 -4.44 2.04
N PHE A 91 5.16 -4.87 2.00
CA PHE A 91 4.53 -5.45 0.82
C PHE A 91 3.67 -4.41 0.12
N LEU A 92 3.97 -4.18 -1.15
CA LEU A 92 3.22 -3.28 -2.03
C LEU A 92 2.36 -4.14 -2.96
N LEU A 93 1.06 -4.20 -2.69
CA LEU A 93 0.09 -4.96 -3.47
C LEU A 93 -0.65 -3.99 -4.40
N LEU A 94 -0.47 -4.16 -5.71
CA LEU A 94 -1.08 -3.32 -6.72
C LEU A 94 -2.16 -4.10 -7.49
N ASP A 95 -3.35 -3.54 -7.46
CA ASP A 95 -4.44 -3.93 -8.32
C ASP A 95 -4.20 -3.35 -9.72
N CYS A 96 -4.00 -4.22 -10.70
CA CYS A 96 -3.89 -3.86 -12.10
C CYS A 96 -5.14 -4.30 -12.89
N SER A 97 -6.30 -4.32 -12.23
CA SER A 97 -7.59 -4.56 -12.89
C SER A 97 -7.88 -3.49 -13.95
N PRO A 98 -8.69 -3.80 -14.98
CA PRO A 98 -9.01 -2.84 -16.04
C PRO A 98 -9.56 -1.50 -15.54
N SER A 99 -10.33 -1.49 -14.43
CA SER A 99 -10.86 -0.27 -13.82
C SER A 99 -9.77 0.70 -13.34
N MET A 100 -8.59 0.20 -13.01
CA MET A 100 -7.45 1.00 -12.62
C MET A 100 -6.78 1.74 -13.79
N PHE A 101 -7.04 1.31 -15.04
CA PHE A 101 -6.57 1.97 -16.25
C PHE A 101 -7.55 3.06 -16.74
N PHE A 102 -8.14 3.77 -15.79
CA PHE A 102 -9.09 4.84 -16.05
C PHE A 102 -8.59 6.17 -15.49
N ALA A 103 -8.78 7.24 -16.26
CA ALA A 103 -8.67 8.62 -15.84
C ALA A 103 -9.37 9.54 -16.84
N THR A 104 -9.94 10.63 -16.34
CA THR A 104 -10.46 11.73 -17.16
C THR A 104 -9.59 12.97 -17.05
N GLN A 105 -8.83 13.07 -15.98
CA GLN A 105 -7.90 14.16 -15.73
C GLN A 105 -6.61 13.64 -15.06
N GLY A 106 -5.50 14.34 -15.28
CA GLY A 106 -4.23 14.02 -14.66
C GLY A 106 -3.58 12.77 -15.24
N GLN A 107 -3.60 11.67 -14.52
CA GLN A 107 -2.94 10.41 -14.89
C GLN A 107 -3.83 9.21 -14.58
N LEU A 108 -3.57 8.06 -15.21
CA LEU A 108 -4.30 6.82 -14.89
C LEU A 108 -4.19 6.46 -13.41
N LYS A 109 -5.26 5.92 -12.81
CA LYS A 109 -5.25 5.44 -11.41
C LYS A 109 -4.09 4.50 -11.16
N ILE A 110 -3.86 3.53 -12.06
CA ILE A 110 -2.74 2.59 -11.95
C ILE A 110 -1.38 3.29 -12.02
N ARG A 111 -1.21 4.32 -12.89
CA ARG A 111 0.03 5.07 -12.96
C ARG A 111 0.33 5.78 -11.64
N LEU A 112 -0.68 6.39 -11.04
CA LEU A 112 -0.57 6.99 -9.71
C LEU A 112 -0.20 5.94 -8.66
N ALA A 113 -0.88 4.79 -8.63
CA ALA A 113 -0.57 3.68 -7.72
C ALA A 113 0.88 3.22 -7.82
N VAL A 114 1.38 3.01 -9.05
CA VAL A 114 2.77 2.61 -9.31
C VAL A 114 3.77 3.64 -8.82
N CYS A 115 3.51 4.92 -9.05
CA CYS A 115 4.37 6.00 -8.58
C CYS A 115 4.41 6.10 -7.05
N LEU A 116 3.26 5.96 -6.39
CA LEU A 116 3.17 5.96 -4.93
C LEU A 116 3.85 4.73 -4.33
N ALA A 117 3.66 3.55 -4.94
CA ALA A 117 4.34 2.32 -4.53
C ALA A 117 5.87 2.45 -4.67
N ALA A 118 6.37 3.01 -5.78
CA ALA A 118 7.79 3.27 -5.96
C ALA A 118 8.34 4.23 -4.89
N GLN A 119 7.60 5.30 -4.57
CA GLN A 119 7.98 6.25 -3.52
C GLN A 119 8.09 5.56 -2.16
N LEU A 120 7.12 4.71 -1.80
CA LEU A 120 7.16 3.92 -0.56
C LEU A 120 8.31 2.92 -0.56
N ALA A 121 8.56 2.27 -1.71
CA ALA A 121 9.66 1.32 -1.85
C ALA A 121 11.04 1.97 -1.64
N TRP A 122 11.30 3.11 -2.27
CA TRP A 122 12.54 3.86 -2.07
C TRP A 122 12.72 4.33 -0.64
N ARG A 123 11.62 4.69 0.00
CA ARG A 123 11.63 5.11 1.38
C ARG A 123 11.92 3.95 2.33
N ALA A 124 11.24 2.81 2.16
CA ALA A 124 11.52 1.62 2.94
C ALA A 124 13.00 1.22 2.81
N LEU A 125 13.53 1.25 1.58
CA LEU A 125 14.94 0.98 1.34
C LEU A 125 15.89 1.97 2.06
N LYS A 126 15.52 3.27 2.11
CA LYS A 126 16.28 4.29 2.85
C LYS A 126 16.28 4.00 4.37
N ASN A 127 15.20 3.42 4.88
CA ASN A 127 15.06 3.02 6.28
C ASN A 127 15.63 1.61 6.57
N GLN A 128 16.32 1.00 5.60
CA GLN A 128 16.86 -0.36 5.67
C GLN A 128 15.77 -1.45 5.82
N ASP A 129 14.51 -1.12 5.52
CA ASP A 129 13.43 -2.07 5.48
C ASP A 129 13.45 -2.88 4.16
N ARG A 130 12.95 -4.11 4.22
CA ARG A 130 12.77 -4.96 3.04
C ARG A 130 11.49 -4.61 2.31
N VAL A 131 11.53 -4.65 0.98
CA VAL A 131 10.38 -4.33 0.12
C VAL A 131 10.05 -5.51 -0.77
N ALA A 132 8.77 -5.82 -0.86
CA ALA A 132 8.19 -6.77 -1.80
C ALA A 132 7.17 -6.06 -2.68
N LEU A 133 7.11 -6.45 -3.95
CA LEU A 133 6.16 -5.91 -4.90
C LEU A 133 5.35 -7.04 -5.51
N TRP A 134 4.04 -6.97 -5.33
CA TRP A 134 3.09 -7.91 -5.89
C TRP A 134 2.05 -7.16 -6.70
N PHE A 135 1.79 -7.61 -7.91
CA PHE A 135 0.75 -7.02 -8.74
C PHE A 135 0.07 -8.07 -9.61
N ALA A 136 -1.22 -7.86 -9.84
CA ALA A 136 -2.03 -8.72 -10.67
C ALA A 136 -2.99 -7.90 -11.53
N GLY A 137 -2.95 -8.16 -12.81
CA GLY A 137 -3.84 -7.64 -13.84
C GLY A 137 -4.57 -8.77 -14.56
N ALA A 138 -5.25 -8.43 -15.63
CA ALA A 138 -5.98 -9.42 -16.45
C ALA A 138 -5.02 -10.37 -17.17
N ARG A 139 -3.84 -9.89 -17.55
CA ARG A 139 -2.82 -10.61 -18.33
C ARG A 139 -1.53 -10.87 -17.56
N THR A 140 -1.21 -10.04 -16.58
CA THR A 140 0.06 -10.08 -15.88
C THR A 140 -0.12 -10.42 -14.42
N HIS A 141 0.80 -11.20 -13.88
CA HIS A 141 0.84 -11.51 -12.45
C HIS A 141 2.29 -11.69 -12.02
N HIS A 142 2.71 -10.91 -11.02
CA HIS A 142 4.06 -11.01 -10.48
C HIS A 142 4.07 -10.94 -8.95
N GLU A 143 4.91 -11.77 -8.36
CA GLU A 143 5.14 -11.85 -6.93
C GLU A 143 6.64 -11.80 -6.69
N VAL A 144 7.14 -10.65 -6.28
CA VAL A 144 8.55 -10.48 -5.97
C VAL A 144 8.74 -10.52 -4.45
N ALA A 145 9.57 -11.45 -4.00
CA ALA A 145 9.90 -11.60 -2.58
C ALA A 145 10.59 -10.35 -2.02
N PRO A 146 10.53 -10.12 -0.69
CA PRO A 146 11.16 -8.97 -0.06
C PRO A 146 12.66 -8.86 -0.34
N LYS A 147 13.10 -7.69 -0.79
CA LYS A 147 14.48 -7.33 -1.11
C LYS A 147 14.91 -6.10 -0.32
N GLU A 148 16.20 -5.97 -0.05
CA GLU A 148 16.78 -4.88 0.75
C GLU A 148 17.82 -4.05 -0.01
N HIS A 149 18.07 -4.38 -1.31
CA HIS A 149 19.13 -3.75 -2.08
C HIS A 149 18.60 -2.97 -3.29
N ARG A 150 19.21 -1.80 -3.54
CA ARG A 150 18.85 -0.92 -4.65
C ARG A 150 18.79 -1.61 -6.02
N PRO A 151 19.75 -2.47 -6.43
CA PRO A 151 19.65 -3.14 -7.74
C PRO A 151 18.41 -4.04 -7.85
N ALA A 152 18.05 -4.75 -6.78
CA ALA A 152 16.87 -5.58 -6.77
C ALA A 152 15.58 -4.75 -6.85
N LEU A 153 15.51 -3.60 -6.17
CA LEU A 153 14.38 -2.68 -6.30
C LEU A 153 14.24 -2.17 -7.73
N LEU A 154 15.35 -1.77 -8.39
CA LEU A 154 15.29 -1.35 -9.79
C LEU A 154 14.76 -2.45 -10.72
N GLN A 155 15.17 -3.69 -10.53
CA GLN A 155 14.63 -4.83 -11.27
C GLN A 155 13.13 -5.03 -11.02
N MET A 156 12.67 -4.87 -9.78
CA MET A 156 11.25 -4.95 -9.42
C MET A 156 10.44 -3.85 -10.13
N LEU A 157 10.94 -2.62 -10.10
CA LEU A 157 10.30 -1.49 -10.77
C LEU A 157 10.31 -1.65 -12.30
N GLY A 158 11.37 -2.20 -12.87
CA GLY A 158 11.42 -2.56 -14.30
C GLY A 158 10.32 -3.53 -14.70
N LYS A 159 10.15 -4.64 -13.94
CA LYS A 159 9.07 -5.61 -14.16
C LYS A 159 7.67 -4.98 -14.03
N LEU A 160 7.51 -4.02 -13.11
CA LEU A 160 6.25 -3.32 -12.94
C LEU A 160 5.92 -2.43 -14.14
N VAL A 161 6.93 -1.75 -14.71
CA VAL A 161 6.77 -0.97 -15.94
C VAL A 161 6.41 -1.87 -17.13
N GLU A 162 7.08 -3.01 -17.28
CA GLU A 162 6.76 -3.99 -18.34
C GLU A 162 5.32 -4.49 -18.22
N ALA A 163 4.89 -4.87 -17.01
CA ALA A 163 3.53 -5.32 -16.78
C ALA A 163 2.49 -4.23 -17.03
N TYR A 164 2.77 -3.00 -16.59
CA TYR A 164 1.92 -1.85 -16.88
C TYR A 164 1.70 -1.67 -18.39
N GLN A 165 2.80 -1.73 -19.17
CA GLN A 165 2.74 -1.60 -20.62
C GLN A 165 1.97 -2.74 -21.27
N GLN A 166 2.16 -3.99 -20.82
CA GLN A 166 1.44 -5.16 -21.33
C GLN A 166 -0.07 -5.07 -21.06
N GLU A 167 -0.47 -4.67 -19.86
CA GLU A 167 -1.89 -4.49 -19.54
C GLU A 167 -2.51 -3.35 -20.36
N LEU A 168 -1.78 -2.22 -20.51
CA LEU A 168 -2.25 -1.07 -21.29
C LEU A 168 -2.43 -1.42 -22.76
N LEU A 169 -1.45 -2.12 -23.38
CA LEU A 169 -1.56 -2.61 -24.76
C LEU A 169 -2.73 -3.55 -24.93
N GLY A 170 -2.88 -4.49 -24.03
CA GLY A 170 -4.00 -5.43 -24.09
C GLY A 170 -5.38 -4.77 -23.96
N LEU A 171 -5.49 -3.70 -23.18
CA LEU A 171 -6.73 -2.92 -23.10
C LEU A 171 -7.03 -2.16 -24.41
N GLN A 172 -5.99 -1.73 -25.12
CA GLN A 172 -6.14 -1.08 -26.43
C GLN A 172 -6.57 -2.06 -27.53
N GLU A 173 -6.06 -3.30 -27.49
CA GLU A 173 -6.34 -4.33 -28.48
C GLU A 173 -7.70 -5.00 -28.27
N ASP A 174 -7.97 -5.46 -27.05
CA ASP A 174 -9.14 -6.29 -26.73
C ASP A 174 -10.24 -5.55 -25.92
N GLY A 175 -9.95 -4.33 -25.49
CA GLY A 175 -10.82 -3.57 -24.61
C GLY A 175 -10.82 -4.09 -23.16
N PHE A 176 -11.85 -3.71 -22.41
CA PHE A 176 -12.02 -4.14 -21.02
C PHE A 176 -12.52 -5.60 -20.96
N ILE A 177 -11.66 -6.49 -20.47
CA ILE A 177 -12.00 -7.89 -20.21
C ILE A 177 -12.37 -8.03 -18.73
N PHE A 178 -13.59 -8.51 -18.48
CA PHE A 178 -14.01 -8.86 -17.13
C PHE A 178 -13.47 -10.26 -16.80
N VAL A 179 -12.65 -10.35 -15.74
CA VAL A 179 -12.07 -11.63 -15.29
C VAL A 179 -12.67 -11.97 -13.93
N ASP A 180 -13.28 -13.16 -13.82
CA ASP A 180 -13.77 -13.70 -12.54
C ASP A 180 -13.01 -14.98 -12.17
N PRO A 181 -12.48 -15.13 -10.97
CA PRO A 181 -12.35 -14.10 -9.93
C PRO A 181 -11.42 -12.97 -10.33
N SER A 182 -11.65 -11.77 -9.78
CA SER A 182 -10.85 -10.58 -10.09
C SER A 182 -9.35 -10.83 -9.84
N PRO A 183 -8.45 -10.20 -10.61
CA PRO A 183 -7.00 -10.32 -10.39
C PRO A 183 -6.63 -10.00 -8.94
N LEU A 184 -7.26 -8.99 -8.36
CA LEU A 184 -7.05 -8.59 -6.97
C LEU A 184 -7.45 -9.69 -5.97
N ARG A 185 -8.57 -10.40 -6.18
CA ARG A 185 -8.97 -11.54 -5.34
C ARG A 185 -7.89 -12.61 -5.35
N LYS A 186 -7.42 -13.01 -6.53
CA LYS A 186 -6.34 -13.99 -6.67
C LYS A 186 -5.08 -13.55 -5.93
N LEU A 187 -4.71 -12.26 -6.06
CA LEU A 187 -3.55 -11.67 -5.38
C LEU A 187 -3.70 -11.78 -3.85
N LEU A 188 -4.85 -11.37 -3.31
CA LEU A 188 -5.15 -11.42 -1.87
C LEU A 188 -5.18 -12.86 -1.34
N GLU A 189 -5.77 -13.82 -2.09
CA GLU A 189 -5.78 -15.24 -1.70
C GLU A 189 -4.36 -15.79 -1.59
N ARG A 190 -3.53 -15.54 -2.60
CA ARG A 190 -2.13 -16.00 -2.59
C ARG A 190 -1.34 -15.35 -1.48
N PHE A 191 -1.50 -14.03 -1.31
CA PHE A 191 -0.81 -13.30 -0.25
C PHE A 191 -1.20 -13.81 1.15
N ASN A 192 -2.47 -14.10 1.40
CA ASN A 192 -2.95 -14.66 2.67
C ASN A 192 -2.32 -16.04 3.02
N ARG A 193 -1.79 -16.78 2.02
CA ARG A 193 -1.13 -18.09 2.24
C ARG A 193 0.33 -17.94 2.66
N VAL A 194 1.00 -16.86 2.23
CA VAL A 194 2.45 -16.69 2.42
C VAL A 194 2.83 -15.59 3.41
N GLN A 195 1.87 -14.74 3.78
CA GLN A 195 2.10 -13.64 4.70
C GLN A 195 2.58 -14.13 6.08
N ARG A 196 3.36 -13.29 6.77
CA ARG A 196 3.86 -13.55 8.13
C ARG A 196 3.42 -12.44 9.06
N PRO A 197 3.26 -12.73 10.37
CA PRO A 197 2.97 -11.70 11.35
C PRO A 197 4.02 -10.59 11.36
N GLY A 198 3.55 -9.33 11.44
CA GLY A 198 4.41 -8.15 11.49
C GLY A 198 4.69 -7.50 10.14
N ASN A 199 4.22 -8.07 9.03
CA ASN A 199 4.34 -7.42 7.72
C ASN A 199 3.49 -6.15 7.64
N VAL A 200 4.01 -5.12 6.97
CA VAL A 200 3.24 -3.94 6.55
C VAL A 200 2.78 -4.16 5.11
N VAL A 201 1.49 -3.99 4.86
CA VAL A 201 0.87 -4.28 3.55
C VAL A 201 0.15 -3.04 3.04
N TRP A 202 0.69 -2.44 1.99
CA TRP A 202 0.04 -1.37 1.25
C TRP A 202 -0.78 -1.98 0.13
N LEU A 203 -2.08 -1.71 0.11
CA LEU A 203 -3.00 -2.23 -0.89
C LEU A 203 -3.55 -1.06 -1.72
N PHE A 204 -3.15 -1.01 -2.99
CA PHE A 204 -3.56 0.02 -3.94
C PHE A 204 -4.65 -0.52 -4.85
N SER A 205 -5.85 0.05 -4.79
CA SER A 205 -7.00 -0.33 -5.62
C SER A 205 -8.01 0.81 -5.67
N ASP A 206 -8.95 0.75 -6.60
CA ASP A 206 -10.16 1.57 -6.58
C ASP A 206 -11.30 0.90 -5.79
N PHE A 207 -11.11 -0.32 -5.32
CA PHE A 207 -12.06 -1.12 -4.53
C PHE A 207 -13.44 -1.31 -5.16
N GLN A 208 -13.62 -1.00 -6.44
CA GLN A 208 -14.91 -1.13 -7.12
C GLN A 208 -15.37 -2.58 -7.28
N GLN A 209 -14.43 -3.51 -7.40
CA GLN A 209 -14.71 -4.94 -7.53
C GLN A 209 -14.67 -5.69 -6.18
N PHE A 210 -14.68 -4.97 -5.04
CA PHE A 210 -14.67 -5.58 -3.72
C PHE A 210 -16.03 -6.16 -3.37
N GLY A 211 -16.11 -7.48 -3.32
CA GLY A 211 -17.24 -8.23 -2.81
C GLY A 211 -16.96 -8.81 -1.42
N GLU A 212 -17.86 -9.67 -0.95
CA GLU A 212 -17.76 -10.27 0.38
C GLU A 212 -16.51 -11.16 0.53
N GLU A 213 -16.05 -11.79 -0.55
CA GLU A 213 -14.86 -12.65 -0.51
C GLU A 213 -13.58 -11.84 -0.30
N GLU A 214 -13.43 -10.71 -0.99
CA GLU A 214 -12.29 -9.79 -0.78
C GLU A 214 -12.29 -9.26 0.66
N TRP A 215 -13.47 -8.93 1.21
CA TRP A 215 -13.60 -8.51 2.62
C TRP A 215 -13.22 -9.61 3.60
N LYS A 216 -13.57 -10.87 3.34
CA LYS A 216 -13.13 -12.02 4.16
C LYS A 216 -11.60 -12.15 4.14
N LEU A 217 -10.98 -11.97 2.97
CA LEU A 217 -9.53 -12.00 2.82
C LEU A 217 -8.86 -10.85 3.59
N CYS A 218 -9.38 -9.63 3.51
CA CYS A 218 -8.88 -8.49 4.29
C CYS A 218 -9.03 -8.70 5.80
N ARG A 219 -10.19 -9.21 6.27
CA ARG A 219 -10.42 -9.56 7.69
C ARG A 219 -9.40 -10.59 8.20
N ARG A 220 -9.01 -11.55 7.35
CA ARG A 220 -7.97 -12.53 7.70
C ARG A 220 -6.59 -11.87 7.75
N LEU A 221 -6.29 -11.02 6.78
CA LEU A 221 -5.01 -10.34 6.64
C LEU A 221 -4.69 -9.43 7.84
N VAL A 222 -5.66 -8.65 8.31
CA VAL A 222 -5.45 -7.69 9.41
C VAL A 222 -5.18 -8.34 10.77
N ARG A 223 -5.41 -9.63 10.91
CA ARG A 223 -5.09 -10.39 12.13
C ARG A 223 -3.59 -10.56 12.34
N HIS A 224 -2.82 -10.51 11.27
CA HIS A 224 -1.39 -10.81 11.28
C HIS A 224 -0.54 -9.68 10.71
N CYS A 225 -1.11 -8.84 9.85
CA CYS A 225 -0.41 -7.78 9.13
C CYS A 225 -1.00 -6.40 9.42
N GLU A 226 -0.16 -5.39 9.27
CA GLU A 226 -0.61 -4.01 9.26
C GLU A 226 -1.06 -3.63 7.85
N LEU A 227 -2.37 -3.71 7.59
CA LEU A 227 -2.95 -3.34 6.29
C LEU A 227 -3.12 -1.83 6.19
N ARG A 228 -2.64 -1.24 5.11
CA ARG A 228 -2.73 0.19 4.76
C ARG A 228 -3.38 0.32 3.37
N PRO A 229 -4.71 0.38 3.28
CA PRO A 229 -5.42 0.50 2.02
C PRO A 229 -5.33 1.92 1.46
N VAL A 230 -5.08 2.02 0.16
CA VAL A 230 -5.02 3.28 -0.61
C VAL A 230 -6.06 3.18 -1.72
N CYS A 231 -7.12 3.98 -1.61
CA CYS A 231 -8.16 4.08 -2.62
C CYS A 231 -7.82 5.15 -3.64
N LEU A 232 -7.84 4.76 -4.93
CA LEU A 232 -7.55 5.64 -6.04
C LEU A 232 -8.84 5.97 -6.80
N LEU A 233 -9.08 7.25 -6.98
CA LEU A 233 -10.29 7.78 -7.60
C LEU A 233 -9.96 8.70 -8.76
N ASP A 234 -10.88 8.75 -9.73
CA ASP A 234 -10.89 9.81 -10.73
C ASP A 234 -11.99 10.83 -10.39
N PRO A 235 -11.78 12.12 -10.65
CA PRO A 235 -12.80 13.16 -10.40
C PRO A 235 -14.16 12.85 -11.03
N LEU A 236 -14.19 12.20 -12.21
CA LEU A 236 -15.43 11.83 -12.87
C LEU A 236 -16.25 10.81 -12.08
N GLU A 237 -15.60 9.93 -11.32
CA GLU A 237 -16.30 8.95 -10.46
C GLU A 237 -17.07 9.61 -9.32
N GLN A 238 -16.71 10.85 -8.97
CA GLN A 238 -17.38 11.63 -7.93
C GLN A 238 -18.45 12.55 -8.49
N GLN A 239 -18.17 13.15 -9.64
CA GLN A 239 -19.05 14.14 -10.27
C GLN A 239 -18.89 14.12 -11.78
N MET A 240 -19.99 13.98 -12.49
CA MET A 240 -20.03 14.04 -13.94
C MET A 240 -20.24 15.49 -14.40
N PRO A 241 -19.28 16.11 -15.10
CA PRO A 241 -19.36 17.52 -15.45
C PRO A 241 -20.24 17.78 -16.69
N TRP A 242 -20.70 16.73 -17.37
CA TRP A 242 -21.44 16.82 -18.63
C TRP A 242 -22.95 16.88 -18.42
N ARG A 243 -23.64 17.47 -19.38
CA ARG A 243 -25.11 17.51 -19.45
C ARG A 243 -25.55 17.17 -20.87
N GLY A 244 -26.76 16.64 -21.00
CA GLY A 244 -27.34 16.19 -22.27
C GLY A 244 -27.01 14.74 -22.58
N GLU A 245 -27.00 14.38 -23.85
CA GLU A 245 -26.71 13.01 -24.25
C GLU A 245 -25.26 12.65 -24.06
N VAL A 246 -25.01 11.66 -23.22
CA VAL A 246 -23.68 11.11 -22.93
C VAL A 246 -23.63 9.67 -23.39
N LEU A 247 -22.65 9.34 -24.24
CA LEU A 247 -22.40 8.00 -24.72
C LEU A 247 -21.40 7.29 -23.81
N PHE A 248 -21.83 6.23 -23.16
CA PHE A 248 -20.97 5.30 -22.43
C PHE A 248 -20.67 4.12 -23.31
N GLN A 249 -19.42 3.71 -23.35
CA GLN A 249 -18.98 2.50 -24.07
C GLN A 249 -18.10 1.64 -23.18
N GLN A 250 -18.46 0.38 -23.07
CA GLN A 250 -17.64 -0.61 -22.38
C GLN A 250 -17.57 -1.89 -23.23
N GLY A 251 -16.39 -2.22 -23.71
CA GLY A 251 -16.24 -3.27 -24.72
C GLY A 251 -17.08 -2.98 -25.96
N GLY A 252 -17.88 -3.96 -26.39
CA GLY A 252 -18.80 -3.82 -27.54
C GLY A 252 -20.15 -3.16 -27.21
N THR A 253 -20.45 -2.94 -25.94
CA THR A 253 -21.74 -2.39 -25.49
C THR A 253 -21.68 -0.88 -25.45
N ARG A 254 -22.67 -0.23 -26.07
CA ARG A 254 -22.86 1.22 -26.05
C ARG A 254 -24.16 1.56 -25.36
N LEU A 255 -24.13 2.54 -24.48
CA LEU A 255 -25.28 3.03 -23.75
C LEU A 255 -25.30 4.58 -23.86
N THR A 256 -26.32 5.12 -24.49
CA THR A 256 -26.56 6.56 -24.51
C THR A 256 -27.53 6.91 -23.41
N LEU A 257 -27.14 7.84 -22.55
CA LEU A 257 -27.97 8.34 -21.46
C LEU A 257 -28.09 9.87 -21.56
N ASP A 258 -29.31 10.35 -21.40
CA ASP A 258 -29.54 11.78 -21.19
C ASP A 258 -29.15 12.13 -19.75
N TRP A 259 -28.04 12.88 -19.61
CA TRP A 259 -27.45 13.23 -18.31
C TRP A 259 -27.94 14.58 -17.84
N GLY A 260 -28.95 14.55 -16.97
CA GLY A 260 -29.57 15.74 -16.37
C GLY A 260 -29.27 15.84 -14.87
N GLU A 261 -29.75 16.92 -14.28
CA GLU A 261 -29.49 17.23 -12.85
C GLU A 261 -30.00 16.17 -11.89
N SER A 262 -31.10 15.51 -12.18
CA SER A 262 -31.65 14.44 -11.33
C SER A 262 -30.71 13.20 -11.31
N ARG A 263 -30.17 12.81 -12.45
CA ARG A 263 -29.21 11.70 -12.57
C ARG A 263 -27.89 12.03 -11.89
N GLU A 264 -27.43 13.27 -12.06
CA GLU A 264 -26.21 13.75 -11.38
C GLU A 264 -26.36 13.67 -9.85
N LYS A 265 -27.47 14.13 -9.30
CA LYS A 265 -27.75 14.05 -7.85
C LYS A 265 -27.77 12.60 -7.37
N GLU A 266 -28.40 11.70 -8.13
CA GLU A 266 -28.46 10.29 -7.79
C GLU A 266 -27.06 9.62 -7.87
N PHE A 267 -26.28 9.93 -8.90
CA PHE A 267 -24.91 9.45 -9.04
C PHE A 267 -24.03 9.88 -7.87
N GLN A 268 -24.06 11.17 -7.54
CA GLN A 268 -23.32 11.69 -6.38
C GLN A 268 -23.79 11.07 -5.06
N ARG A 269 -25.08 10.80 -4.92
CA ARG A 269 -25.64 10.12 -3.75
C ARG A 269 -25.11 8.69 -3.63
N GLN A 270 -25.12 7.94 -4.73
CA GLN A 270 -24.61 6.56 -4.77
C GLN A 270 -23.11 6.52 -4.48
N PHE A 271 -22.34 7.44 -5.06
CA PHE A 271 -20.92 7.56 -4.77
C PHE A 271 -20.66 7.82 -3.28
N LYS A 272 -21.37 8.75 -2.66
CA LYS A 272 -21.24 9.04 -1.23
C LYS A 272 -21.58 7.83 -0.35
N VAL A 273 -22.63 7.10 -0.69
CA VAL A 273 -23.03 5.88 0.02
C VAL A 273 -21.90 4.83 -0.08
N TRP A 274 -21.40 4.59 -1.28
CA TRP A 274 -20.27 3.68 -1.49
C TRP A 274 -19.01 4.11 -0.73
N GLN A 275 -18.67 5.40 -0.78
CA GLN A 275 -17.52 5.96 -0.08
C GLN A 275 -17.63 5.77 1.45
N GLN A 276 -18.82 6.04 2.01
CA GLN A 276 -19.08 5.85 3.43
C GLN A 276 -19.04 4.37 3.83
N ASP A 277 -19.61 3.48 3.03
CA ASP A 277 -19.56 2.03 3.26
C ASP A 277 -18.12 1.51 3.24
N LEU A 278 -17.32 1.92 2.24
CA LEU A 278 -15.93 1.55 2.13
C LEU A 278 -15.11 2.03 3.35
N GLN A 279 -15.30 3.28 3.73
CA GLN A 279 -14.62 3.86 4.90
C GLN A 279 -15.01 3.15 6.19
N GLU A 280 -16.30 2.86 6.38
CA GLU A 280 -16.83 2.16 7.55
C GLU A 280 -16.29 0.74 7.64
N LYS A 281 -16.24 -0.01 6.53
CA LYS A 281 -15.68 -1.36 6.49
C LYS A 281 -14.20 -1.38 6.91
N PHE A 282 -13.38 -0.44 6.44
CA PHE A 282 -11.99 -0.34 6.88
C PHE A 282 -11.86 0.15 8.32
N ARG A 283 -12.75 1.04 8.78
CA ARG A 283 -12.83 1.45 10.19
C ARG A 283 -13.14 0.27 11.11
N GLN A 284 -14.06 -0.62 10.73
CA GLN A 284 -14.36 -1.86 11.46
C GLN A 284 -13.15 -2.81 11.55
N LEU A 285 -12.27 -2.76 10.55
CA LEU A 285 -10.99 -3.46 10.57
C LEU A 285 -9.92 -2.72 11.39
N ASN A 286 -10.25 -1.58 11.98
CA ASN A 286 -9.30 -0.69 12.67
C ASN A 286 -8.12 -0.29 11.75
N ARG A 287 -8.44 0.04 10.49
CA ARG A 287 -7.45 0.45 9.47
C ARG A 287 -7.86 1.77 8.84
N PRO A 288 -6.95 2.77 8.80
CA PRO A 288 -7.21 4.01 8.10
C PRO A 288 -7.22 3.74 6.59
N LEU A 289 -8.19 4.33 5.89
CA LEU A 289 -8.26 4.31 4.43
C LEU A 289 -7.70 5.63 3.89
N TYR A 290 -6.70 5.52 3.02
CA TYR A 290 -6.08 6.68 2.36
C TYR A 290 -6.75 6.91 1.01
N TRP A 291 -7.16 8.16 0.75
CA TRP A 291 -7.80 8.56 -0.50
C TRP A 291 -6.83 9.34 -1.37
N MET A 292 -6.74 9.00 -2.65
CA MET A 292 -5.92 9.70 -3.63
C MET A 292 -6.68 9.86 -4.93
N GLN A 293 -6.59 11.04 -5.54
CA GLN A 293 -7.20 11.32 -6.84
C GLN A 293 -6.15 11.33 -7.95
N THR A 294 -6.58 11.04 -9.19
CA THR A 294 -5.72 11.06 -10.38
C THR A 294 -5.09 12.43 -10.66
N THR A 295 -5.71 13.49 -10.13
CA THR A 295 -5.24 14.88 -10.19
C THR A 295 -4.33 15.30 -9.04
N ASP A 296 -4.23 14.46 -7.99
CA ASP A 296 -3.41 14.80 -6.83
C ASP A 296 -1.91 14.78 -7.17
N GLU A 297 -1.21 15.74 -6.61
CA GLU A 297 0.25 15.68 -6.60
C GLU A 297 0.73 14.58 -5.65
N ARG A 298 1.77 13.86 -6.06
CA ARG A 298 2.38 12.78 -5.27
C ARG A 298 2.85 13.24 -3.88
N ALA A 299 3.15 14.53 -3.72
CA ALA A 299 3.51 15.14 -2.44
C ALA A 299 2.36 15.10 -1.42
N ASN A 300 1.10 15.17 -1.87
CA ASN A 300 -0.08 15.16 -1.01
C ASN A 300 -0.27 13.81 -0.28
N PHE A 301 0.22 12.71 -0.87
CA PHE A 301 0.18 11.40 -0.24
C PHE A 301 0.92 11.36 1.11
N GLN A 302 2.05 12.07 1.20
CA GLN A 302 2.82 12.15 2.44
C GLN A 302 2.05 12.88 3.54
N THR A 303 1.36 13.94 3.18
CA THR A 303 0.54 14.72 4.11
C THR A 303 -0.65 13.89 4.61
N SER A 304 -1.30 13.13 3.72
CA SER A 304 -2.42 12.26 4.07
C SER A 304 -2.02 11.15 5.05
N ILE A 305 -0.85 10.52 4.86
CA ILE A 305 -0.34 9.51 5.80
C ILE A 305 -0.02 10.12 7.16
N SER A 306 0.55 11.33 7.17
CA SER A 306 0.94 12.00 8.43
C SER A 306 -0.27 12.47 9.24
N SER A 307 -1.33 12.95 8.59
CA SER A 307 -2.55 13.44 9.26
C SER A 307 -3.39 12.30 9.85
N THR A 308 -3.44 11.16 9.18
CA THR A 308 -4.22 9.98 9.63
C THR A 308 -3.54 9.25 10.79
N ALA A 309 -2.23 9.44 11.00
CA ALA A 309 -1.49 8.89 12.13
C ALA A 309 -1.72 9.68 13.44
N SER A 310 -2.47 10.78 13.40
CA SER A 310 -2.72 11.68 14.53
C SER A 310 -4.14 11.50 15.13
N LEU A 311 -4.94 10.61 14.61
CA LEU A 311 -6.26 10.20 15.09
C LEU A 311 -6.19 8.74 15.60
#